data_4efd11c209de4263c5a14a1fd50784da
#
_entry.id   4efd11c209de4263c5a14a1fd50784da
#
_cell.length_a   1.000
_cell.length_b   1.000
_cell.length_c   1.000
_cell.angle_alpha   90.00
_cell.angle_beta   90.00
_cell.angle_gamma   90.00
#
_symmetry.space_group_name_H-M   'P 1'
#
loop_
_entity.id
_entity.type
_entity.pdbx_description
1 polymer ?
#
loop_
_entity_poly.entity_id
_entity_poly.type
_entity_poly.pdbx_seq_one_letter_code
_entity_poly.pdbx_strand_id
1 'polypeptide(L)'
;MIGNKHQFLGRIHSQFVDKAPQMLGMTLQCIPFSLKKRAIEQLLQLQFKHSLEDGELDFLENRWLKIQVIDLQLVWFVSLIDNKLVVSREEIPDVSFIGNANDLIMIATRRQDPDTLFFQRRLIVEGDTELGLYVKNLMDSIEIEAMPRFLRLTLEKLADIIESAPKD
;
A
#
# COMPACT_ATOMS: atom_id res chain seq x y z
N MET A 1 -6.38 8.92 -41.88
CA MET A 1 -5.87 9.89 -40.88
C MET A 1 -6.55 9.73 -39.52
N ILE A 2 -6.84 8.52 -39.07
CA ILE A 2 -7.59 8.23 -37.79
C ILE A 2 -6.69 7.52 -36.74
N GLY A 3 -5.49 7.07 -37.15
CA GLY A 3 -4.61 6.29 -36.24
C GLY A 3 -3.88 7.08 -35.15
N ASN A 4 -3.79 8.40 -35.25
CA ASN A 4 -2.90 9.20 -34.39
C ASN A 4 -3.54 9.67 -33.05
N LYS A 5 -4.88 9.69 -32.95
CA LYS A 5 -5.58 10.13 -31.75
C LYS A 5 -5.56 9.08 -30.63
N HIS A 6 -5.66 7.79 -30.98
CA HIS A 6 -5.66 6.72 -29.97
C HIS A 6 -4.27 6.50 -29.35
N GLN A 7 -3.19 6.63 -30.14
CA GLN A 7 -1.84 6.56 -29.61
C GLN A 7 -1.46 7.78 -28.76
N PHE A 8 -1.97 8.96 -29.12
CA PHE A 8 -1.72 10.19 -28.37
C PHE A 8 -2.45 10.18 -27.02
N LEU A 9 -3.71 9.73 -26.98
CA LEU A 9 -4.49 9.57 -25.75
C LEU A 9 -3.90 8.48 -24.84
N GLY A 10 -3.42 7.37 -25.41
CA GLY A 10 -2.74 6.31 -24.64
C GLY A 10 -1.45 6.80 -23.97
N ARG A 11 -0.64 7.59 -24.67
CA ARG A 11 0.60 8.18 -24.11
C ARG A 11 0.34 9.21 -23.02
N ILE A 12 -0.71 10.03 -23.16
CA ILE A 12 -1.11 10.96 -22.11
C ILE A 12 -1.59 10.20 -20.89
N HIS A 13 -2.37 9.14 -21.07
CA HIS A 13 -2.90 8.32 -19.97
C HIS A 13 -1.78 7.59 -19.21
N SER A 14 -0.81 6.97 -19.89
CA SER A 14 0.32 6.33 -19.22
C SER A 14 1.18 7.34 -18.46
N GLN A 15 1.50 8.49 -19.07
CA GLN A 15 2.26 9.55 -18.40
C GLN A 15 1.53 10.14 -17.19
N PHE A 16 0.19 10.18 -17.20
CA PHE A 16 -0.60 10.60 -16.04
C PHE A 16 -0.54 9.58 -14.91
N VAL A 17 -0.65 8.28 -15.21
CA VAL A 17 -0.54 7.20 -14.23
C VAL A 17 0.84 7.18 -13.59
N ASP A 18 1.91 7.43 -14.37
CA ASP A 18 3.28 7.43 -13.86
C ASP A 18 3.65 8.69 -13.07
N LYS A 19 3.10 9.86 -13.45
CA LYS A 19 3.42 11.16 -12.81
C LYS A 19 2.44 11.57 -11.72
N ALA A 20 1.22 11.07 -11.74
CA ALA A 20 0.21 11.39 -10.72
C ALA A 20 0.68 11.05 -9.30
N PRO A 21 1.35 9.92 -9.03
CA PRO A 21 1.91 9.63 -7.71
C PRO A 21 2.90 10.69 -7.22
N GLN A 22 3.78 11.19 -8.08
CA GLN A 22 4.77 12.19 -7.69
C GLN A 22 4.13 13.53 -7.28
N MET A 23 3.09 13.96 -8.01
CA MET A 23 2.34 15.19 -7.65
C MET A 23 1.54 15.02 -6.37
N LEU A 24 0.91 13.84 -6.17
CA LEU A 24 0.21 13.48 -4.94
C LEU A 24 1.17 13.38 -3.76
N GLY A 25 2.38 12.85 -3.97
CA GLY A 25 3.42 12.76 -2.96
C GLY A 25 3.78 14.11 -2.35
N MET A 26 3.95 15.14 -3.17
CA MET A 26 4.21 16.50 -2.69
C MET A 26 3.07 17.03 -1.81
N THR A 27 1.83 16.80 -2.21
CA THR A 27 0.65 17.24 -1.45
C THR A 27 0.52 16.48 -0.14
N LEU A 28 0.76 15.17 -0.16
CA LEU A 28 0.71 14.31 1.03
C LEU A 28 1.84 14.62 2.03
N GLN A 29 2.99 15.08 1.57
CA GLN A 29 4.08 15.50 2.45
C GLN A 29 3.73 16.76 3.25
N CYS A 30 2.87 17.65 2.74
CA CYS A 30 2.41 18.83 3.44
C CYS A 30 1.47 18.52 4.62
N ILE A 31 0.86 17.33 4.65
CA ILE A 31 -0.02 16.91 5.76
C ILE A 31 0.83 16.56 6.98
N PRO A 32 0.56 17.16 8.17
CA PRO A 32 1.26 16.83 9.40
C PRO A 32 1.23 15.31 9.69
N PHE A 33 2.37 14.78 10.14
CA PHE A 33 2.48 13.34 10.41
C PHE A 33 1.44 12.86 11.43
N SER A 34 1.11 13.67 12.43
CA SER A 34 0.11 13.33 13.45
C SER A 34 -1.28 13.04 12.88
N LEU A 35 -1.68 13.77 11.83
CA LEU A 35 -2.95 13.51 11.14
C LEU A 35 -2.88 12.24 10.29
N LYS A 36 -1.78 12.06 9.55
CA LYS A 36 -1.55 10.83 8.78
C LYS A 36 -1.53 9.60 9.70
N LYS A 37 -0.79 9.68 10.80
CA LYS A 37 -0.71 8.64 11.83
C LYS A 37 -2.10 8.21 12.30
N ARG A 38 -2.93 9.16 12.76
CA ARG A 38 -4.29 8.85 13.26
C ARG A 38 -5.16 8.20 12.19
N ALA A 39 -5.12 8.72 10.96
CA ALA A 39 -5.90 8.16 9.86
C ALA A 39 -5.47 6.72 9.54
N ILE A 40 -4.17 6.45 9.48
CA ILE A 40 -3.63 5.11 9.19
C ILE A 40 -3.96 4.17 10.34
N GLU A 41 -3.74 4.55 11.60
CA GLU A 41 -4.07 3.73 12.77
C GLU A 41 -5.56 3.35 12.81
N GLN A 42 -6.46 4.30 12.56
CA GLN A 42 -7.91 4.03 12.51
C GLN A 42 -8.28 3.07 11.37
N LEU A 43 -7.68 3.26 10.19
CA LEU A 43 -7.92 2.38 9.04
C LEU A 43 -7.40 0.95 9.32
N LEU A 44 -6.20 0.83 9.88
CA LEU A 44 -5.62 -0.47 10.21
C LEU A 44 -6.44 -1.18 11.30
N GLN A 45 -6.84 -0.49 12.35
CA GLN A 45 -7.68 -1.06 13.40
C GLN A 45 -9.05 -1.51 12.89
N LEU A 46 -9.66 -0.74 11.97
CA LEU A 46 -10.92 -1.13 11.35
C LEU A 46 -10.75 -2.34 10.44
N GLN A 47 -9.72 -2.32 9.60
CA GLN A 47 -9.44 -3.36 8.61
C GLN A 47 -9.10 -4.69 9.28
N PHE A 48 -8.29 -4.66 10.33
CA PHE A 48 -7.77 -5.86 10.99
C PHE A 48 -8.42 -6.13 12.36
N LYS A 49 -9.63 -5.62 12.57
CA LYS A 49 -10.33 -5.79 13.85
C LYS A 49 -10.47 -7.27 14.24
N HIS A 50 -10.93 -8.12 13.34
CA HIS A 50 -11.10 -9.55 13.59
C HIS A 50 -9.75 -10.23 13.81
N SER A 51 -8.76 -9.95 12.97
CA SER A 51 -7.41 -10.50 13.13
C SER A 51 -6.73 -10.08 14.44
N LEU A 52 -7.04 -8.87 14.96
CA LEU A 52 -6.61 -8.45 16.29
C LEU A 52 -7.30 -9.22 17.41
N GLU A 53 -8.61 -9.43 17.30
CA GLU A 53 -9.41 -10.18 18.29
C GLU A 53 -9.01 -11.67 18.32
N ASP A 54 -8.63 -12.24 17.18
CA ASP A 54 -8.24 -13.64 17.01
C ASP A 54 -6.74 -13.91 17.27
N GLY A 55 -5.94 -12.85 17.55
CA GLY A 55 -4.50 -12.97 17.82
C GLY A 55 -3.64 -13.24 16.57
N GLU A 56 -4.19 -13.10 15.38
CA GLU A 56 -3.47 -13.34 14.12
C GLU A 56 -2.34 -12.33 13.86
N LEU A 57 -2.34 -11.20 14.60
CA LEU A 57 -1.34 -10.15 14.50
C LEU A 57 -0.27 -10.20 15.59
N ASP A 58 -0.28 -11.21 16.47
CA ASP A 58 0.68 -11.36 17.58
C ASP A 58 2.13 -11.43 17.11
N PHE A 59 2.36 -11.84 15.86
CA PHE A 59 3.69 -11.83 15.24
C PHE A 59 4.31 -10.43 15.11
N LEU A 60 3.48 -9.37 15.12
CA LEU A 60 3.91 -7.97 15.10
C LEU A 60 4.13 -7.38 16.52
N GLU A 61 3.89 -8.15 17.59
CA GLU A 61 4.03 -7.63 18.94
C GLU A 61 5.47 -7.19 19.20
N ASN A 62 5.62 -5.89 19.49
CA ASN A 62 6.92 -5.23 19.70
C ASN A 62 7.92 -5.39 18.54
N ARG A 63 7.44 -5.67 17.32
CA ARG A 63 8.22 -5.72 16.08
C ARG A 63 7.76 -4.66 15.10
N TRP A 64 8.68 -4.07 14.38
CA TRP A 64 8.41 -2.98 13.48
C TRP A 64 8.41 -3.40 12.01
N LEU A 65 7.25 -3.27 11.38
CA LEU A 65 7.09 -3.36 9.93
C LEU A 65 7.26 -1.97 9.32
N LYS A 66 8.27 -1.79 8.47
CA LYS A 66 8.43 -0.60 7.65
C LYS A 66 7.64 -0.75 6.34
N ILE A 67 6.84 0.25 6.01
CA ILE A 67 6.18 0.37 4.70
C ILE A 67 6.74 1.60 4.01
N GLN A 68 7.28 1.41 2.80
CA GLN A 68 7.85 2.49 2.00
C GLN A 68 7.22 2.53 0.62
N VAL A 69 6.62 3.68 0.28
CA VAL A 69 6.07 3.97 -1.04
C VAL A 69 7.05 4.89 -1.76
N ILE A 70 7.80 4.33 -2.72
CA ILE A 70 8.98 4.99 -3.31
C ILE A 70 8.59 6.25 -4.06
N ASP A 71 7.65 6.17 -4.96
CA ASP A 71 7.22 7.25 -5.86
C ASP A 71 6.45 8.36 -5.16
N LEU A 72 5.85 8.09 -3.99
CA LEU A 72 5.23 9.08 -3.11
C LEU A 72 6.18 9.63 -2.05
N GLN A 73 7.38 9.04 -1.91
CA GLN A 73 8.35 9.36 -0.84
C GLN A 73 7.72 9.27 0.56
N LEU A 74 6.85 8.27 0.76
CA LEU A 74 6.19 8.03 2.03
C LEU A 74 6.84 6.85 2.72
N VAL A 75 7.10 7.01 4.01
CA VAL A 75 7.60 5.96 4.89
C VAL A 75 6.85 6.04 6.21
N TRP A 76 6.40 4.90 6.71
CA TRP A 76 5.87 4.74 8.05
C TRP A 76 6.18 3.36 8.59
N PHE A 77 6.09 3.22 9.89
CA PHE A 77 6.36 2.00 10.63
C PHE A 77 5.10 1.59 11.38
N VAL A 78 4.80 0.30 11.37
CA VAL A 78 3.63 -0.28 12.04
C VAL A 78 4.09 -1.36 13.01
N SER A 79 3.53 -1.38 14.19
CA SER A 79 3.77 -2.41 15.21
C SER A 79 2.47 -2.71 15.96
N LEU A 80 2.43 -3.84 16.66
CA LEU A 80 1.42 -4.16 17.64
C LEU A 80 1.97 -3.87 19.04
N ILE A 81 1.35 -2.97 19.80
CA ILE A 81 1.73 -2.63 21.16
C ILE A 81 0.46 -2.61 22.02
N ASP A 82 0.45 -3.35 23.12
CA ASP A 82 -0.71 -3.48 24.01
C ASP A 82 -2.01 -3.80 23.25
N ASN A 83 -1.94 -4.74 22.33
CA ASN A 83 -3.05 -5.19 21.46
C ASN A 83 -3.65 -4.06 20.57
N LYS A 84 -2.84 -3.07 20.23
CA LYS A 84 -3.22 -1.97 19.32
C LYS A 84 -2.20 -1.80 18.23
N LEU A 85 -2.67 -1.61 17.00
CA LEU A 85 -1.81 -1.22 15.90
C LEU A 85 -1.41 0.25 16.06
N VAL A 86 -0.11 0.49 16.17
CA VAL A 86 0.48 1.82 16.33
C VAL A 86 1.33 2.15 15.12
N VAL A 87 1.32 3.43 14.73
CA VAL A 87 2.10 3.96 13.61
C VAL A 87 3.17 4.90 14.15
N SER A 88 4.41 4.72 13.71
CA SER A 88 5.54 5.60 14.00
C SER A 88 6.11 6.20 12.72
N ARG A 89 6.85 7.30 12.88
CA ARG A 89 7.56 7.97 11.79
C ARG A 89 8.95 7.39 11.57
N GLU A 90 9.59 6.92 12.63
CA GLU A 90 10.99 6.51 12.63
C GLU A 90 11.20 5.43 13.69
N GLU A 91 11.60 4.26 13.23
CA GLU A 91 11.92 3.09 14.05
C GLU A 91 12.99 2.24 13.36
N ILE A 92 13.53 1.27 14.07
CA ILE A 92 14.42 0.24 13.47
C ILE A 92 13.50 -0.89 12.98
N PRO A 93 13.41 -1.14 11.66
CA PRO A 93 12.51 -2.16 11.14
C PRO A 93 13.06 -3.57 11.35
N ASP A 94 12.20 -4.48 11.76
CA ASP A 94 12.45 -5.93 11.71
C ASP A 94 12.25 -6.47 10.30
N VAL A 95 11.23 -5.92 9.60
CA VAL A 95 10.94 -6.23 8.20
C VAL A 95 10.51 -4.97 7.45
N SER A 96 10.85 -4.89 6.18
CA SER A 96 10.52 -3.77 5.29
C SER A 96 9.79 -4.26 4.06
N PHE A 97 8.69 -3.58 3.71
CA PHE A 97 7.95 -3.74 2.47
C PHE A 97 8.09 -2.45 1.66
N ILE A 98 8.65 -2.56 0.46
CA ILE A 98 9.01 -1.41 -0.36
C ILE A 98 8.44 -1.61 -1.76
N GLY A 99 7.69 -0.64 -2.25
CA GLY A 99 7.07 -0.68 -3.58
C GLY A 99 6.61 0.68 -4.06
N ASN A 100 6.10 0.73 -5.28
CA ASN A 100 5.45 1.92 -5.81
C ASN A 100 3.96 1.95 -5.44
N ALA A 101 3.37 3.13 -5.41
CA ALA A 101 1.96 3.32 -5.06
C ALA A 101 1.02 2.45 -5.89
N ASN A 102 1.25 2.40 -7.22
CA ASN A 102 0.42 1.62 -8.13
C ASN A 102 0.44 0.12 -7.76
N ASP A 103 1.60 -0.44 -7.44
CA ASP A 103 1.74 -1.84 -7.06
C ASP A 103 1.04 -2.15 -5.74
N LEU A 104 1.19 -1.27 -4.75
CA LEU A 104 0.53 -1.42 -3.45
C LEU A 104 -1.00 -1.28 -3.56
N ILE A 105 -1.50 -0.41 -4.45
CA ILE A 105 -2.94 -0.29 -4.76
C ILE A 105 -3.46 -1.59 -5.39
N MET A 106 -2.70 -2.19 -6.31
CA MET A 106 -3.09 -3.45 -6.96
C MET A 106 -3.14 -4.61 -5.98
N ILE A 107 -2.23 -4.66 -5.00
CA ILE A 107 -2.31 -5.62 -3.88
C ILE A 107 -3.54 -5.33 -3.02
N ALA A 108 -3.71 -4.10 -2.55
CA ALA A 108 -4.80 -3.72 -1.66
C ALA A 108 -6.19 -3.94 -2.28
N THR A 109 -6.31 -3.86 -3.60
CA THR A 109 -7.54 -4.15 -4.35
C THR A 109 -7.65 -5.61 -4.82
N ARG A 110 -6.73 -6.49 -4.39
CA ARG A 110 -6.66 -7.91 -4.75
C ARG A 110 -6.64 -8.18 -6.26
N ARG A 111 -6.18 -7.22 -7.04
CA ARG A 111 -6.02 -7.36 -8.50
C ARG A 111 -4.67 -7.92 -8.88
N GLN A 112 -3.71 -7.88 -7.97
CA GLN A 112 -2.40 -8.47 -8.15
C GLN A 112 -1.94 -9.15 -6.87
N ASP A 113 -1.39 -10.33 -7.03
CA ASP A 113 -0.85 -11.14 -5.96
C ASP A 113 0.53 -10.61 -5.51
N PRO A 114 0.77 -10.45 -4.18
CA PRO A 114 2.04 -9.99 -3.65
C PRO A 114 3.24 -10.83 -4.09
N ASP A 115 3.10 -12.16 -4.20
CA ASP A 115 4.16 -13.06 -4.65
C ASP A 115 4.57 -12.75 -6.09
N THR A 116 3.60 -12.52 -6.96
CA THR A 116 3.85 -12.14 -8.35
C THR A 116 4.69 -10.87 -8.42
N LEU A 117 4.34 -9.85 -7.64
CA LEU A 117 5.09 -8.59 -7.59
C LEU A 117 6.48 -8.75 -6.97
N PHE A 118 6.62 -9.61 -5.97
CA PHE A 118 7.90 -9.95 -5.37
C PHE A 118 8.84 -10.62 -6.39
N PHE A 119 8.39 -11.64 -7.12
CA PHE A 119 9.18 -12.28 -8.17
C PHE A 119 9.52 -11.35 -9.34
N GLN A 120 8.66 -10.38 -9.63
CA GLN A 120 8.91 -9.34 -10.62
C GLN A 120 9.82 -8.21 -10.11
N ARG A 121 10.26 -8.25 -8.85
CA ARG A 121 11.05 -7.21 -8.18
C ARG A 121 10.36 -5.84 -8.11
N ARG A 122 9.05 -5.83 -8.16
CA ARG A 122 8.19 -4.65 -8.01
C ARG A 122 7.78 -4.44 -6.55
N LEU A 123 7.72 -5.52 -5.77
CA LEU A 123 7.63 -5.52 -4.33
C LEU A 123 8.95 -6.05 -3.76
N ILE A 124 9.60 -5.28 -2.91
CA ILE A 124 10.84 -5.66 -2.23
C ILE A 124 10.49 -5.95 -0.78
N VAL A 125 10.91 -7.10 -0.28
CA VAL A 125 10.77 -7.52 1.11
C VAL A 125 12.16 -7.76 1.66
N GLU A 126 12.52 -7.02 2.73
CA GLU A 126 13.85 -7.08 3.36
C GLU A 126 13.71 -7.25 4.87
N GLY A 127 14.64 -7.96 5.50
CA GLY A 127 14.70 -8.18 6.94
C GLY A 127 14.34 -9.60 7.34
N ASP A 128 13.63 -9.77 8.46
CA ASP A 128 13.22 -11.07 8.98
C ASP A 128 12.30 -11.80 8.00
N THR A 129 12.75 -12.95 7.51
CA THR A 129 12.05 -13.72 6.48
C THR A 129 10.75 -14.33 6.99
N GLU A 130 10.72 -14.78 8.24
CA GLU A 130 9.52 -15.36 8.85
C GLU A 130 8.46 -14.29 9.04
N LEU A 131 8.86 -13.14 9.58
CA LEU A 131 7.99 -11.97 9.73
C LEU A 131 7.48 -11.48 8.36
N GLY A 132 8.34 -11.47 7.35
CA GLY A 132 7.97 -11.13 5.98
C GLY A 132 6.87 -12.04 5.41
N LEU A 133 6.95 -13.35 5.69
CA LEU A 133 5.93 -14.31 5.29
C LEU A 133 4.59 -14.06 5.98
N TYR A 134 4.59 -13.80 7.29
CA TYR A 134 3.37 -13.46 8.03
C TYR A 134 2.72 -12.17 7.51
N VAL A 135 3.52 -11.12 7.29
CA VAL A 135 3.01 -9.86 6.73
C VAL A 135 2.42 -10.07 5.33
N LYS A 136 3.08 -10.87 4.48
CA LYS A 136 2.55 -11.20 3.16
C LYS A 136 1.20 -11.90 3.26
N ASN A 137 1.07 -12.91 4.12
CA ASN A 137 -0.20 -13.60 4.34
C ASN A 137 -1.29 -12.65 4.85
N LEU A 138 -0.91 -11.69 5.70
CA LEU A 138 -1.81 -10.64 6.17
C LEU A 138 -2.27 -9.72 5.01
N MET A 139 -1.39 -9.40 4.07
CA MET A 139 -1.77 -8.64 2.87
C MET A 139 -2.77 -9.39 2.00
N ASP A 140 -2.64 -10.72 1.91
CA ASP A 140 -3.59 -11.58 1.19
C ASP A 140 -4.95 -11.69 1.89
N SER A 141 -5.02 -11.45 3.19
CA SER A 141 -6.26 -11.45 3.98
C SER A 141 -7.00 -10.11 3.99
N ILE A 142 -6.46 -9.07 3.36
CA ILE A 142 -7.13 -7.75 3.30
C ILE A 142 -8.52 -7.87 2.68
N GLU A 143 -9.55 -7.47 3.42
CA GLU A 143 -10.92 -7.43 2.95
C GLU A 143 -11.28 -6.01 2.49
N ILE A 144 -11.41 -5.83 1.18
CA ILE A 144 -11.77 -4.52 0.59
C ILE A 144 -13.15 -4.07 1.08
N GLU A 145 -14.06 -5.03 1.31
CA GLU A 145 -15.42 -4.80 1.77
C GLU A 145 -15.47 -4.21 3.18
N ALA A 146 -14.47 -4.51 4.03
CA ALA A 146 -14.35 -3.95 5.38
C ALA A 146 -13.89 -2.48 5.38
N MET A 147 -13.35 -1.99 4.27
CA MET A 147 -12.91 -0.61 4.15
C MET A 147 -14.09 0.38 4.09
N PRO A 148 -13.92 1.63 4.59
CA PRO A 148 -14.88 2.70 4.40
C PRO A 148 -15.24 2.85 2.91
N ARG A 149 -16.53 2.98 2.60
CA ARG A 149 -17.06 2.97 1.22
C ARG A 149 -16.34 3.95 0.29
N PHE A 150 -16.05 5.17 0.79
CA PHE A 150 -15.36 6.17 -0.04
C PHE A 150 -13.94 5.73 -0.40
N LEU A 151 -13.19 5.12 0.55
CA LEU A 151 -11.83 4.65 0.35
C LEU A 151 -11.82 3.47 -0.64
N ARG A 152 -12.71 2.50 -0.45
CA ARG A 152 -12.89 1.38 -1.36
C ARG A 152 -13.13 1.83 -2.79
N LEU A 153 -14.13 2.70 -3.00
CA LEU A 153 -14.47 3.21 -4.33
C LEU A 153 -13.32 4.00 -4.96
N THR A 154 -12.53 4.71 -4.16
CA THR A 154 -11.37 5.45 -4.64
C THR A 154 -10.26 4.49 -5.07
N LEU A 155 -9.95 3.48 -4.26
CA LEU A 155 -8.94 2.46 -4.58
C LEU A 155 -9.34 1.64 -5.82
N GLU A 156 -10.60 1.21 -5.92
CA GLU A 156 -11.12 0.48 -7.08
C GLU A 156 -10.98 1.30 -8.37
N LYS A 157 -11.37 2.59 -8.34
CA LYS A 157 -11.19 3.48 -9.50
C LYS A 157 -9.74 3.70 -9.87
N LEU A 158 -8.85 3.86 -8.88
CA LEU A 158 -7.42 3.98 -9.14
C LEU A 158 -6.88 2.70 -9.77
N ALA A 159 -7.28 1.53 -9.27
CA ALA A 159 -6.88 0.25 -9.85
C ALA A 159 -7.39 0.09 -11.29
N ASP A 160 -8.63 0.50 -11.61
CA ASP A 160 -9.16 0.50 -12.98
C ASP A 160 -8.30 1.38 -13.91
N ILE A 161 -7.88 2.55 -13.45
CA ILE A 161 -7.02 3.46 -14.21
C ILE A 161 -5.64 2.83 -14.44
N ILE A 162 -5.05 2.19 -13.43
CA ILE A 162 -3.74 1.53 -13.51
C ILE A 162 -3.81 0.37 -14.50
N GLU A 163 -4.86 -0.47 -14.44
CA GLU A 163 -5.02 -1.60 -15.37
C GLU A 163 -5.26 -1.19 -16.80
N SER A 164 -5.95 -0.07 -17.02
CA SER A 164 -6.25 0.45 -18.36
C SER A 164 -5.08 1.19 -19.00
N ALA A 165 -4.01 1.47 -18.25
CA ALA A 165 -2.81 2.10 -18.79
C ALA A 165 -2.09 1.11 -19.75
N PRO A 166 -1.65 1.57 -20.93
CA PRO A 166 -0.84 0.75 -21.83
C PRO A 166 0.41 0.26 -21.10
N LYS A 167 0.62 -1.04 -21.07
CA LYS A 167 1.88 -1.64 -20.60
C LYS A 167 2.89 -1.46 -21.72
N ASP A 168 3.93 -0.67 -21.50
CA ASP A 168 5.07 -0.55 -22.41
C ASP A 168 5.91 -1.83 -22.40
#